data_ac6183b74563925b8e82f2bb4017d2bf
#
_entry.id   ac6183b74563925b8e82f2bb4017d2bf
#
_cell.length_a   1.000
_cell.length_b   1.000
_cell.length_c   1.000
_cell.angle_alpha   90.00
_cell.angle_beta   90.00
_cell.angle_gamma   90.00
#
_symmetry.space_group_name_H-M   'P 1'
#
loop_
_entity.id
_entity.type
_entity.pdbx_description
1 polymer ?
#
loop_
_entity_poly.entity_id
_entity_poly.type
_entity_poly.pdbx_seq_one_letter_code
_entity_poly.pdbx_strand_id
1 'polypeptide(L)'
;MDKVAIFGKKGSIAKYDLTNNKPIWVGDLPSGYMPHIIGQYEDYVIVFSWAWFATKMIHCFRESSGELLWSHYQHGLHSEMTPFIPHTHDKHMYYLASQKEVSKLSWETGKVIFRKRFKKSIIKTYSLVIISDEVCLISKKDALIINKENGTIKPYPELAEKLNLKDLTASLGNGVSFMSSIYLTHPQY
;
A
#
# COMPACT_ATOMS: atom_id res chain seq x y z
N MET A 1 -18.50 22.22 5.52
CA MET A 1 -17.68 21.06 5.12
C MET A 1 -18.28 19.84 5.77
N ASP A 2 -18.84 18.96 4.98
CA ASP A 2 -19.45 17.73 5.49
C ASP A 2 -18.36 16.85 6.08
N LYS A 3 -18.49 16.49 7.35
CA LYS A 3 -17.54 15.59 8.01
C LYS A 3 -17.86 14.16 7.61
N VAL A 4 -17.09 13.60 6.72
CA VAL A 4 -17.25 12.25 6.21
C VAL A 4 -16.04 11.40 6.61
N ALA A 5 -16.27 10.15 6.98
CA ALA A 5 -15.21 9.19 7.25
C ALA A 5 -15.55 7.80 6.71
N ILE A 6 -14.52 7.01 6.39
CA ILE A 6 -14.67 5.63 5.97
C ILE A 6 -14.16 4.73 7.07
N PHE A 7 -15.00 3.80 7.49
CA PHE A 7 -14.71 2.85 8.56
C PHE A 7 -14.79 1.41 8.07
N GLY A 8 -13.97 0.56 8.65
CA GLY A 8 -14.03 -0.88 8.46
C GLY A 8 -14.64 -1.58 9.69
N LYS A 9 -15.49 -2.53 9.44
CA LYS A 9 -16.04 -3.46 10.43
C LYS A 9 -15.93 -4.89 9.89
N LYS A 10 -15.97 -5.89 10.75
CA LYS A 10 -15.95 -7.29 10.31
C LYS A 10 -16.99 -7.53 9.23
N GLY A 11 -16.54 -7.94 8.05
CA GLY A 11 -17.39 -8.25 6.90
C GLY A 11 -17.87 -7.06 6.08
N SER A 12 -17.51 -5.81 6.43
CA SER A 12 -17.97 -4.65 5.67
C SER A 12 -17.06 -3.43 5.85
N ILE A 13 -17.24 -2.47 4.92
CA ILE A 13 -16.78 -1.08 5.07
C ILE A 13 -17.98 -0.15 4.91
N ALA A 14 -17.89 1.04 5.47
CA ALA A 14 -18.95 2.04 5.35
C ALA A 14 -18.37 3.44 5.24
N LYS A 15 -18.99 4.27 4.40
CA LYS A 15 -18.81 5.71 4.39
C LYS A 15 -19.90 6.35 5.24
N TYR A 16 -19.49 7.17 6.19
CA TYR A 16 -20.37 7.75 7.19
C TYR A 16 -20.39 9.25 7.11
N ASP A 17 -21.57 9.83 7.17
CA ASP A 17 -21.78 11.23 7.47
C ASP A 17 -21.73 11.42 8.99
N LEU A 18 -20.65 12.01 9.46
CA LEU A 18 -20.42 12.24 10.88
C LEU A 18 -21.28 13.40 11.43
N THR A 19 -21.81 14.25 10.57
CA THR A 19 -22.69 15.36 10.96
C THR A 19 -24.08 14.83 11.34
N ASN A 20 -24.60 13.94 10.49
CA ASN A 20 -25.94 13.36 10.67
C ASN A 20 -25.91 11.98 11.34
N ASN A 21 -24.72 11.48 11.67
CA ASN A 21 -24.49 10.18 12.30
C ASN A 21 -25.19 9.01 11.59
N LYS A 22 -25.05 8.95 10.27
CA LYS A 22 -25.66 7.89 9.46
C LYS A 22 -24.73 7.42 8.33
N PRO A 23 -24.88 6.17 7.89
CA PRO A 23 -24.12 5.70 6.73
C PRO A 23 -24.62 6.36 5.46
N ILE A 24 -23.69 6.80 4.60
CA ILE A 24 -23.94 7.23 3.24
C ILE A 24 -24.09 6.00 2.36
N TRP A 25 -23.14 5.03 2.54
CA TRP A 25 -23.22 3.72 1.94
C TRP A 25 -22.50 2.67 2.78
N VAL A 26 -22.85 1.41 2.56
CA VAL A 26 -22.16 0.24 3.15
C VAL A 26 -21.79 -0.71 2.02
N GLY A 27 -20.53 -1.14 2.00
CA GLY A 27 -20.00 -2.12 1.05
C GLY A 27 -19.64 -3.42 1.78
N ASP A 28 -20.06 -4.55 1.24
CA ASP A 28 -19.81 -5.86 1.83
C ASP A 28 -18.45 -6.42 1.38
N LEU A 29 -17.73 -7.00 2.32
CA LEU A 29 -16.56 -7.83 2.06
C LEU A 29 -16.97 -9.29 1.96
N PRO A 30 -16.23 -10.15 1.26
CA PRO A 30 -16.46 -11.58 1.26
C PRO A 30 -16.52 -12.14 2.68
N SER A 31 -17.35 -13.16 2.89
CA SER A 31 -17.55 -13.77 4.20
C SER A 31 -16.23 -14.16 4.88
N GLY A 32 -16.10 -13.81 6.14
CA GLY A 32 -14.92 -14.10 6.95
C GLY A 32 -13.75 -13.12 6.81
N TYR A 33 -13.82 -12.14 5.90
CA TYR A 33 -12.79 -11.12 5.76
C TYR A 33 -13.02 -9.94 6.69
N MET A 34 -11.92 -9.42 7.21
CA MET A 34 -11.90 -8.23 8.05
C MET A 34 -11.05 -7.15 7.38
N PRO A 35 -11.55 -5.93 7.22
CA PRO A 35 -10.75 -4.82 6.72
C PRO A 35 -9.64 -4.50 7.73
N HIS A 36 -8.44 -4.26 7.23
CA HIS A 36 -7.28 -3.94 8.05
C HIS A 36 -6.68 -2.59 7.68
N ILE A 37 -6.50 -2.32 6.39
CA ILE A 37 -6.04 -1.04 5.88
C ILE A 37 -7.06 -0.55 4.87
N ILE A 38 -7.49 0.69 5.01
CA ILE A 38 -8.39 1.36 4.10
C ILE A 38 -7.67 2.60 3.58
N GLY A 39 -7.56 2.72 2.28
CA GLY A 39 -7.03 3.90 1.60
C GLY A 39 -8.06 4.46 0.64
N GLN A 40 -8.20 5.78 0.62
CA GLN A 40 -9.03 6.49 -0.35
C GLN A 40 -8.13 7.19 -1.36
N TYR A 41 -8.48 7.08 -2.62
CA TYR A 41 -7.80 7.74 -3.72
C TYR A 41 -8.82 8.10 -4.82
N GLU A 42 -9.01 9.39 -5.07
CA GLU A 42 -10.02 9.88 -6.02
C GLU A 42 -11.37 9.17 -5.81
N ASP A 43 -11.89 8.53 -6.85
CA ASP A 43 -13.17 7.79 -6.85
C ASP A 43 -13.06 6.36 -6.32
N TYR A 44 -11.92 5.97 -5.73
CA TYR A 44 -11.68 4.60 -5.28
C TYR A 44 -11.43 4.52 -3.78
N VAL A 45 -11.96 3.47 -3.18
CA VAL A 45 -11.63 3.04 -1.82
C VAL A 45 -11.00 1.67 -1.91
N ILE A 46 -9.73 1.58 -1.55
CA ILE A 46 -8.99 0.34 -1.55
C ILE A 46 -8.92 -0.22 -0.14
N VAL A 47 -9.24 -1.48 -0.02
CA VAL A 47 -9.29 -2.19 1.26
C VAL A 47 -8.39 -3.42 1.21
N PHE A 48 -7.39 -3.44 2.07
CA PHE A 48 -6.70 -4.67 2.42
C PHE A 48 -7.48 -5.38 3.49
N SER A 49 -7.81 -6.62 3.25
CA SER A 49 -8.51 -7.47 4.19
C SER A 49 -7.80 -8.79 4.40
N TRP A 50 -8.07 -9.42 5.52
CA TRP A 50 -7.59 -10.75 5.83
C TRP A 50 -8.71 -11.61 6.40
N ALA A 51 -8.60 -12.92 6.21
CA ALA A 51 -9.42 -13.92 6.86
C ALA A 51 -8.59 -14.76 7.84
N TRP A 52 -9.25 -15.52 8.69
CA TRP A 52 -8.66 -16.25 9.83
C TRP A 52 -7.50 -17.18 9.46
N PHE A 53 -7.43 -17.68 8.25
CA PHE A 53 -6.37 -18.58 7.78
C PHE A 53 -5.31 -17.87 6.92
N ALA A 54 -4.99 -16.61 7.26
CA ALA A 54 -3.95 -15.83 6.59
C ALA A 54 -4.16 -15.56 5.09
N THR A 55 -5.35 -15.77 4.58
CA THR A 55 -5.69 -15.34 3.22
C THR A 55 -5.87 -13.83 3.20
N LYS A 56 -5.14 -13.17 2.32
CA LYS A 56 -5.19 -11.72 2.15
C LYS A 56 -5.84 -11.39 0.82
N MET A 57 -6.68 -10.38 0.83
CA MET A 57 -7.30 -9.84 -0.38
C MET A 57 -7.18 -8.33 -0.42
N ILE A 58 -7.19 -7.82 -1.64
CA ILE A 58 -7.32 -6.41 -1.94
C ILE A 58 -8.68 -6.23 -2.60
N HIS A 59 -9.46 -5.29 -2.12
CA HIS A 59 -10.76 -4.95 -2.68
C HIS A 59 -10.75 -3.50 -3.10
N CYS A 60 -11.42 -3.19 -4.18
CA CYS A 60 -11.64 -1.83 -4.64
C CYS A 60 -13.13 -1.54 -4.68
N PHE A 61 -13.52 -0.47 -4.04
CA PHE A 61 -14.89 0.03 -4.05
C PHE A 61 -14.95 1.38 -4.73
N ARG A 62 -16.06 1.69 -5.35
CA ARG A 62 -16.36 3.03 -5.84
C ARG A 62 -16.63 3.95 -4.65
N GLU A 63 -15.92 5.04 -4.56
CA GLU A 63 -16.00 5.96 -3.42
C GLU A 63 -17.38 6.59 -3.28
N SER A 64 -18.06 6.89 -4.39
CA SER A 64 -19.36 7.55 -4.38
C SER A 64 -20.52 6.65 -3.97
N SER A 65 -20.46 5.33 -4.25
CA SER A 65 -21.59 4.40 -4.08
C SER A 65 -21.33 3.24 -3.12
N GLY A 66 -20.07 2.93 -2.81
CA GLY A 66 -19.71 1.72 -2.08
C GLY A 66 -19.82 0.42 -2.90
N GLU A 67 -20.00 0.53 -4.22
CA GLU A 67 -20.02 -0.62 -5.13
C GLU A 67 -18.66 -1.32 -5.16
N LEU A 68 -18.63 -2.64 -4.96
CA LEU A 68 -17.43 -3.44 -5.13
C LEU A 68 -17.10 -3.57 -6.61
N LEU A 69 -15.98 -2.94 -7.04
CA LEU A 69 -15.54 -2.96 -8.43
C LEU A 69 -14.77 -4.22 -8.77
N TRP A 70 -13.86 -4.63 -7.88
CA TRP A 70 -13.07 -5.84 -8.04
C TRP A 70 -12.46 -6.30 -6.72
N SER A 71 -12.06 -7.58 -6.69
CA SER A 71 -11.29 -8.17 -5.61
C SER A 71 -10.10 -8.92 -6.19
N HIS A 72 -8.95 -8.78 -5.55
CA HIS A 72 -7.72 -9.44 -5.95
C HIS A 72 -7.17 -10.29 -4.80
N TYR A 73 -6.99 -11.58 -5.08
CA TYR A 73 -6.40 -12.51 -4.12
C TYR A 73 -4.87 -12.32 -4.08
N GLN A 74 -4.33 -12.10 -2.92
CA GLN A 74 -2.90 -12.01 -2.72
C GLN A 74 -2.33 -13.34 -2.27
N HIS A 75 -1.65 -14.05 -3.16
CA HIS A 75 -0.90 -15.24 -2.81
C HIS A 75 0.31 -14.87 -1.93
N GLY A 76 0.43 -15.56 -0.80
CA GLY A 76 1.62 -15.50 0.05
C GLY A 76 1.29 -15.37 1.53
N LEU A 77 1.83 -16.30 2.30
CA LEU A 77 1.81 -16.34 3.76
C LEU A 77 2.80 -15.31 4.34
N HIS A 78 2.55 -14.01 4.18
CA HIS A 78 3.41 -13.04 4.84
C HIS A 78 2.63 -12.20 5.82
N SER A 79 3.03 -12.34 7.08
CA SER A 79 2.50 -11.66 8.25
C SER A 79 2.74 -10.14 8.24
N GLU A 80 3.65 -9.66 7.41
CA GLU A 80 3.94 -8.24 7.33
C GLU A 80 3.07 -7.62 6.24
N MET A 81 2.04 -6.92 6.68
CA MET A 81 1.31 -6.01 5.84
C MET A 81 2.21 -4.85 5.50
N THR A 82 2.74 -4.87 4.32
CA THR A 82 3.43 -3.71 3.78
C THR A 82 2.37 -2.64 3.54
N PRO A 83 2.53 -1.44 4.06
CA PRO A 83 1.58 -0.39 3.83
C PRO A 83 1.44 -0.18 2.33
N PHE A 84 0.24 -0.12 1.95
CA PHE A 84 -0.20 0.20 0.63
C PHE A 84 0.06 1.69 0.37
N ILE A 85 0.80 1.96 -0.67
CA ILE A 85 1.08 3.33 -1.09
C ILE A 85 0.47 3.50 -2.49
N PRO A 86 -0.64 4.23 -2.59
CA PRO A 86 -1.20 4.58 -3.88
C PRO A 86 -0.27 5.55 -4.60
N HIS A 87 -0.05 5.32 -5.87
CA HIS A 87 0.64 6.28 -6.71
C HIS A 87 -0.37 7.20 -7.38
N THR A 88 -0.27 8.49 -7.11
CA THR A 88 -1.29 9.47 -7.48
C THR A 88 -1.34 9.82 -8.97
N HIS A 89 -0.29 9.53 -9.74
CA HIS A 89 -0.17 10.06 -11.09
C HIS A 89 -0.46 9.07 -12.22
N ASP A 90 -0.45 7.78 -11.98
CA ASP A 90 -0.55 6.79 -13.05
C ASP A 90 -1.75 5.84 -12.91
N LYS A 91 -2.67 6.11 -11.98
CA LYS A 91 -3.85 5.27 -11.68
C LYS A 91 -3.50 3.81 -11.40
N HIS A 92 -2.33 3.59 -10.81
CA HIS A 92 -1.83 2.28 -10.48
C HIS A 92 -1.44 2.20 -9.01
N MET A 93 -1.51 1.01 -8.48
CA MET A 93 -1.05 0.69 -7.16
C MET A 93 0.20 -0.18 -7.21
N TYR A 94 1.20 0.19 -6.42
CA TYR A 94 2.37 -0.65 -6.18
C TYR A 94 2.28 -1.22 -4.77
N TYR A 95 2.59 -2.50 -4.63
CA TYR A 95 2.59 -3.17 -3.33
C TYR A 95 3.62 -4.29 -3.30
N LEU A 96 4.09 -4.62 -2.09
CA LEU A 96 4.92 -5.80 -1.88
C LEU A 96 4.02 -7.02 -1.78
N ALA A 97 3.99 -7.84 -2.81
CA ALA A 97 3.27 -9.10 -2.82
C ALA A 97 3.91 -10.13 -1.88
N SER A 98 5.20 -9.97 -1.61
CA SER A 98 5.96 -10.68 -0.59
C SER A 98 7.19 -9.87 -0.21
N GLN A 99 7.96 -10.36 0.78
CA GLN A 99 9.26 -9.72 1.13
C GLN A 99 10.29 -9.69 -0.01
N LYS A 100 10.03 -10.36 -1.14
CA LYS A 100 10.95 -10.48 -2.28
C LYS A 100 10.28 -10.16 -3.61
N GLU A 101 9.05 -9.63 -3.56
CA GLU A 101 8.25 -9.47 -4.77
C GLU A 101 7.42 -8.20 -4.70
N VAL A 102 7.57 -7.37 -5.72
CA VAL A 102 6.76 -6.18 -5.95
C VAL A 102 5.78 -6.42 -7.09
N SER A 103 4.59 -5.88 -6.94
CA SER A 103 3.54 -5.93 -7.96
C SER A 103 3.02 -4.53 -8.27
N LYS A 104 2.64 -4.33 -9.52
CA LYS A 104 1.87 -3.19 -10.00
C LYS A 104 0.49 -3.66 -10.43
N LEU A 105 -0.54 -2.95 -10.03
CA LEU A 105 -1.94 -3.30 -10.25
C LEU A 105 -2.70 -2.07 -10.74
N SER A 106 -3.59 -2.26 -11.71
CA SER A 106 -4.50 -1.21 -12.17
C SER A 106 -5.63 -0.97 -11.17
N TRP A 107 -5.89 0.28 -10.81
CA TRP A 107 -7.02 0.68 -9.98
C TRP A 107 -8.37 0.37 -10.61
N GLU A 108 -8.49 0.63 -11.90
CA GLU A 108 -9.76 0.49 -12.62
C GLU A 108 -10.21 -0.96 -12.75
N THR A 109 -9.24 -1.86 -12.98
CA THR A 109 -9.56 -3.25 -13.36
C THR A 109 -9.14 -4.29 -12.33
N GLY A 110 -8.32 -3.93 -11.35
CA GLY A 110 -7.71 -4.89 -10.42
C GLY A 110 -6.69 -5.84 -11.09
N LYS A 111 -6.37 -5.63 -12.37
CA LYS A 111 -5.42 -6.50 -13.08
C LYS A 111 -3.98 -6.20 -12.70
N VAL A 112 -3.25 -7.26 -12.42
CA VAL A 112 -1.80 -7.17 -12.20
C VAL A 112 -1.12 -6.88 -13.53
N ILE A 113 -0.42 -5.74 -13.60
CA ILE A 113 0.33 -5.29 -14.78
C ILE A 113 1.67 -5.99 -14.84
N PHE A 114 2.35 -6.01 -13.70
CA PHE A 114 3.54 -6.83 -13.53
C PHE A 114 3.68 -7.34 -12.09
N ARG A 115 4.45 -8.42 -11.97
CA ARG A 115 4.93 -8.97 -10.71
C ARG A 115 6.40 -9.32 -10.88
N LYS A 116 7.27 -8.73 -10.07
CA LYS A 116 8.73 -8.87 -10.21
C LYS A 116 9.37 -9.24 -8.89
N ARG A 117 10.22 -10.25 -8.95
CA ARG A 117 11.07 -10.66 -7.84
C ARG A 117 12.36 -9.85 -7.82
N PHE A 118 12.81 -9.50 -6.64
CA PHE A 118 14.12 -8.88 -6.43
C PHE A 118 14.98 -9.72 -5.48
N LYS A 119 16.29 -9.60 -5.64
CA LYS A 119 17.22 -10.30 -4.76
C LYS A 119 17.18 -9.65 -3.37
N LYS A 120 16.82 -10.43 -2.37
CA LYS A 120 16.83 -10.03 -0.98
C LYS A 120 17.91 -10.83 -0.23
N SER A 121 18.81 -10.12 0.46
CA SER A 121 19.63 -10.75 1.51
C SER A 121 18.72 -11.17 2.67
N ILE A 122 19.05 -12.24 3.36
CA ILE A 122 18.28 -12.79 4.49
C ILE A 122 18.05 -11.73 5.58
N ILE A 123 18.93 -10.73 5.68
CA ILE A 123 18.94 -9.71 6.74
C ILE A 123 18.28 -8.40 6.30
N LYS A 124 17.91 -8.24 5.02
CA LYS A 124 17.38 -6.95 4.50
C LYS A 124 15.87 -6.99 4.35
N THR A 125 15.19 -6.11 5.05
CA THR A 125 13.76 -5.80 4.81
C THR A 125 13.68 -4.53 3.98
N TYR A 126 12.91 -4.56 2.91
CA TYR A 126 12.65 -3.41 2.07
C TYR A 126 11.27 -2.84 2.37
N SER A 127 11.20 -1.52 2.41
CA SER A 127 9.95 -0.77 2.39
C SER A 127 9.74 -0.20 0.99
N LEU A 128 8.52 -0.28 0.49
CA LEU A 128 8.13 0.37 -0.75
C LEU A 128 7.78 1.82 -0.45
N VAL A 129 8.38 2.73 -1.19
CA VAL A 129 8.15 4.18 -1.05
C VAL A 129 8.09 4.84 -2.41
N ILE A 130 7.44 6.00 -2.48
CA ILE A 130 7.42 6.85 -3.67
C ILE A 130 8.08 8.17 -3.32
N ILE A 131 9.11 8.52 -4.07
CA ILE A 131 9.91 9.72 -3.86
C ILE A 131 10.00 10.45 -5.20
N SER A 132 9.52 11.69 -5.28
CA SER A 132 9.57 12.50 -6.49
C SER A 132 9.09 11.75 -7.73
N ASP A 133 7.95 11.07 -7.63
CA ASP A 133 7.36 10.25 -8.69
C ASP A 133 8.09 8.93 -9.03
N GLU A 134 9.17 8.62 -8.35
CA GLU A 134 9.90 7.36 -8.50
C GLU A 134 9.43 6.32 -7.49
N VAL A 135 9.22 5.08 -7.96
CA VAL A 135 8.87 3.95 -7.10
C VAL A 135 10.14 3.26 -6.65
N CYS A 136 10.38 3.27 -5.35
CA CYS A 136 11.62 2.79 -4.76
C CYS A 136 11.38 1.72 -3.70
N LEU A 137 12.36 0.83 -3.57
CA LEU A 137 12.48 -0.09 -2.44
C LEU A 137 13.66 0.35 -1.60
N ILE A 138 13.41 0.70 -0.35
CA ILE A 138 14.43 1.20 0.58
C ILE A 138 14.63 0.21 1.71
N SER A 139 15.88 -0.13 1.98
CA SER A 139 16.32 -0.89 3.15
C SER A 139 17.19 0.00 4.05
N LYS A 140 17.63 -0.54 5.18
CA LYS A 140 18.56 0.17 6.08
C LYS A 140 19.88 0.59 5.42
N LYS A 141 20.30 -0.03 4.31
CA LYS A 141 21.64 0.15 3.75
C LYS A 141 21.67 0.46 2.26
N ASP A 142 20.58 0.23 1.56
CA ASP A 142 20.52 0.37 0.11
C ASP A 142 19.12 0.78 -0.37
N ALA A 143 19.11 1.31 -1.57
CA ALA A 143 17.89 1.65 -2.29
C ALA A 143 17.89 0.97 -3.67
N LEU A 144 16.71 0.60 -4.13
CA LEU A 144 16.48 0.09 -5.48
C LEU A 144 15.39 0.93 -6.12
N ILE A 145 15.49 1.18 -7.42
CA ILE A 145 14.46 1.85 -8.22
C ILE A 145 13.72 0.83 -9.07
N ILE A 146 12.42 1.03 -9.22
CA ILE A 146 11.53 0.18 -10.02
C ILE A 146 11.11 0.96 -11.26
N ASN A 147 11.39 0.42 -12.44
CA ASN A 147 10.85 0.98 -13.68
C ASN A 147 9.32 0.79 -13.70
N LYS A 148 8.58 1.89 -13.82
CA LYS A 148 7.12 1.90 -13.73
C LYS A 148 6.42 1.16 -14.89
N GLU A 149 7.05 1.04 -16.04
CA GLU A 149 6.46 0.41 -17.23
C GLU A 149 6.61 -1.11 -17.22
N ASN A 150 7.83 -1.59 -16.97
CA ASN A 150 8.15 -3.01 -17.11
C ASN A 150 8.51 -3.72 -15.81
N GLY A 151 8.60 -2.98 -14.71
CA GLY A 151 8.93 -3.51 -13.38
C GLY A 151 10.40 -3.91 -13.21
N THR A 152 11.31 -3.50 -14.11
CA THR A 152 12.74 -3.78 -13.94
C THR A 152 13.25 -3.08 -12.68
N ILE A 153 13.99 -3.83 -11.85
CA ILE A 153 14.51 -3.36 -10.57
C ILE A 153 16.03 -3.23 -10.66
N LYS A 154 16.53 -2.04 -10.32
CA LYS A 154 17.97 -1.73 -10.37
C LYS A 154 18.44 -1.12 -9.05
N PRO A 155 19.74 -1.25 -8.67
CA PRO A 155 20.30 -0.47 -7.57
C PRO A 155 20.14 1.04 -7.81
N TYR A 156 19.93 1.77 -6.71
CA TYR A 156 19.80 3.22 -6.72
C TYR A 156 20.74 3.85 -5.65
N PRO A 157 22.07 3.78 -5.89
CA PRO A 157 23.06 4.22 -4.91
C PRO A 157 22.94 5.72 -4.60
N GLU A 158 22.63 6.56 -5.58
CA GLU A 158 22.49 8.01 -5.41
C GLU A 158 21.39 8.36 -4.39
N LEU A 159 20.29 7.62 -4.42
CA LEU A 159 19.22 7.79 -3.42
C LEU A 159 19.68 7.31 -2.04
N ALA A 160 20.41 6.21 -1.96
CA ALA A 160 20.94 5.69 -0.72
C ALA A 160 21.92 6.66 -0.04
N GLU A 161 22.76 7.34 -0.83
CA GLU A 161 23.66 8.40 -0.36
C GLU A 161 22.88 9.64 0.06
N LYS A 162 21.99 10.14 -0.77
CA LYS A 162 21.17 11.32 -0.50
C LYS A 162 20.35 11.18 0.79
N LEU A 163 19.85 9.99 1.08
CA LEU A 163 19.11 9.69 2.29
C LEU A 163 20.01 9.35 3.48
N ASN A 164 21.32 9.30 3.27
CA ASN A 164 22.31 8.90 4.28
C ASN A 164 21.93 7.62 5.06
N LEU A 165 21.47 6.61 4.33
CA LEU A 165 20.89 5.40 4.93
C LEU A 165 21.84 4.66 5.88
N LYS A 166 23.15 4.79 5.66
CA LYS A 166 24.17 4.17 6.53
C LYS A 166 24.20 4.80 7.92
N ASP A 167 24.14 6.12 8.00
CA ASP A 167 24.25 6.85 9.26
C ASP A 167 22.93 6.91 10.02
N LEU A 168 21.81 6.97 9.31
CA LEU A 168 20.48 6.83 9.92
C LEU A 168 20.36 5.55 10.74
N THR A 169 20.99 4.46 10.26
CA THR A 169 20.98 3.18 10.96
C THR A 169 21.85 3.21 12.24
N ALA A 170 22.94 3.96 12.22
CA ALA A 170 23.82 4.09 13.37
C ALA A 170 23.21 4.96 14.49
N SER A 171 22.45 6.00 14.12
CA SER A 171 21.83 6.93 15.07
C SER A 171 20.55 6.43 15.71
N LEU A 172 19.79 5.56 15.05
CA LEU A 172 18.45 5.13 15.48
C LEU A 172 18.43 3.76 16.17
N GLY A 173 19.56 3.04 16.22
CA GLY A 173 19.63 1.70 16.82
C GLY A 173 18.86 0.63 16.05
N ASN A 174 18.91 -0.61 16.52
CA ASN A 174 18.32 -1.78 15.84
C ASN A 174 16.79 -1.90 15.88
N GLY A 175 16.08 -0.91 16.43
CA GLY A 175 14.65 -1.00 16.76
C GLY A 175 13.70 -0.10 15.96
N VAL A 176 14.19 0.73 15.04
CA VAL A 176 13.30 1.65 14.32
C VAL A 176 12.77 1.00 13.05
N SER A 177 11.50 0.66 13.08
CA SER A 177 10.72 0.39 11.87
C SER A 177 10.58 1.68 11.07
N PHE A 178 11.06 1.72 9.84
CA PHE A 178 10.89 2.84 8.90
C PHE A 178 9.41 3.16 8.59
N MET A 179 8.49 2.36 9.12
CA MET A 179 7.05 2.49 8.85
C MET A 179 6.38 3.72 9.46
N SER A 180 6.98 4.36 10.46
CA SER A 180 6.32 5.45 11.21
C SER A 180 6.76 6.85 10.83
N SER A 181 7.75 7.04 9.95
CA SER A 181 8.40 8.36 9.79
C SER A 181 8.34 8.99 8.41
N ILE A 182 7.84 8.30 7.39
CA ILE A 182 7.74 8.89 6.05
C ILE A 182 6.26 9.11 5.66
N TYR A 183 5.51 9.74 6.54
CA TYR A 183 4.45 10.64 6.11
C TYR A 183 5.10 11.99 5.84
N LEU A 184 5.86 12.08 4.77
CA LEU A 184 6.25 13.38 4.24
C LEU A 184 4.95 14.06 3.81
N THR A 185 4.56 15.01 4.63
CA THR A 185 3.52 15.99 4.38
C THR A 185 3.51 16.40 2.91
N HIS A 186 2.45 16.02 2.20
CA HIS A 186 2.10 16.71 0.97
C HIS A 186 1.82 18.17 1.35
N PRO A 187 2.45 19.14 0.70
CA PRO A 187 1.97 20.50 0.81
C PRO A 187 0.55 20.51 0.26
N GLN A 188 -0.38 20.94 1.08
CA GLN A 188 -1.73 21.25 0.63
C GLN A 188 -1.62 22.43 -0.35
N TYR A 189 -2.10 22.22 -1.55
CA TYR A 189 -2.52 23.29 -2.44
C TYR A 189 -4.04 23.30 -2.50
#